data_0ad634eed2d136ec7f7b6d084a9f6afa
#
_entry.id   0ad634eed2d136ec7f7b6d084a9f6afa
#
_cell.length_a   1.000
_cell.length_b   1.000
_cell.length_c   1.000
_cell.angle_alpha   90.00
_cell.angle_beta   90.00
_cell.angle_gamma   90.00
#
_symmetry.space_group_name_H-M   'P 1'
#
loop_
_entity.id
_entity.type
_entity.pdbx_description
1 polymer ?
#
loop_
_entity_poly.entity_id
_entity_poly.type
_entity_poly.pdbx_seq_one_letter_code
_entity_poly.pdbx_strand_id
1 'polypeptide(L)'
;MDVGCGPGGNAVQLLVPLFPKLEKIFAVDLLPDMIDFAEKHNSHSLIEYSVANIEDRSSIERWENKISKLVALHCFQWLKDQRKGFCNVFNLLKSGGEAAFCFVLQSSLYAAILEIQKNHKWSSLFEGVDDYVANSHHDNYHSSYYEKMLKDIGFEVLYCKEEVKIDSFTSDEEYRDFFPSICALTSHVPAEQKEEFKEDLFQELLKQNGRDSEGLPQHWGNMLELVVRKE
;
A
#
# COMPACT_ATOMS: atom_id res chain seq x y z
N MET A 1 -0.28 -6.45 -15.18
CA MET A 1 -1.37 -6.35 -14.20
C MET A 1 -0.95 -5.34 -13.14
N ASP A 2 -1.87 -4.52 -12.67
CA ASP A 2 -1.68 -3.57 -11.57
C ASP A 2 -2.56 -4.02 -10.41
N VAL A 3 -1.96 -4.38 -9.26
CA VAL A 3 -2.67 -4.92 -8.09
C VAL A 3 -2.71 -3.87 -6.99
N GLY A 4 -3.91 -3.55 -6.52
CA GLY A 4 -4.15 -2.41 -5.65
C GLY A 4 -4.01 -1.09 -6.41
N CYS A 5 -4.66 -1.02 -7.58
CA CYS A 5 -4.53 0.12 -8.49
C CYS A 5 -5.12 1.43 -7.95
N GLY A 6 -5.91 1.35 -6.86
CA GLY A 6 -6.59 2.49 -6.27
C GLY A 6 -7.42 3.26 -7.31
N PRO A 7 -7.34 4.59 -7.33
CA PRO A 7 -8.08 5.43 -8.28
C PRO A 7 -7.52 5.39 -9.72
N GLY A 8 -6.54 4.54 -10.04
CA GLY A 8 -6.04 4.27 -11.39
C GLY A 8 -5.01 5.27 -11.94
N GLY A 9 -4.64 6.29 -11.18
CA GLY A 9 -3.70 7.32 -11.65
C GLY A 9 -2.34 6.77 -12.06
N ASN A 10 -1.75 5.87 -11.26
CA ASN A 10 -0.46 5.24 -11.54
C ASN A 10 -0.51 4.38 -12.81
N ALA A 11 -1.61 3.65 -13.04
CA ALA A 11 -1.77 2.84 -14.24
C ALA A 11 -1.66 3.70 -15.51
N VAL A 12 -2.35 4.84 -15.55
CA VAL A 12 -2.36 5.75 -16.71
C VAL A 12 -1.07 6.56 -16.83
N GLN A 13 -0.61 7.15 -15.73
CA GLN A 13 0.48 8.15 -15.77
C GLN A 13 1.87 7.51 -15.75
N LEU A 14 2.01 6.32 -15.15
CA LEU A 14 3.31 5.65 -15.01
C LEU A 14 3.39 4.37 -15.87
N LEU A 15 2.44 3.43 -15.72
CA LEU A 15 2.59 2.12 -16.34
C LEU A 15 2.39 2.14 -17.85
N VAL A 16 1.39 2.88 -18.36
CA VAL A 16 1.17 2.98 -19.82
C VAL A 16 2.41 3.53 -20.54
N PRO A 17 3.01 4.67 -20.14
CA PRO A 17 4.17 5.20 -20.84
C PRO A 17 5.46 4.39 -20.63
N LEU A 18 5.62 3.68 -19.50
CA LEU A 18 6.80 2.85 -19.24
C LEU A 18 6.90 1.61 -20.12
N PHE A 19 5.77 1.12 -20.65
CA PHE A 19 5.73 -0.11 -21.42
C PHE A 19 5.23 0.13 -22.85
N PRO A 20 6.07 0.58 -23.79
CA PRO A 20 5.63 0.98 -25.15
C PRO A 20 5.09 -0.17 -26.00
N LYS A 21 5.30 -1.42 -25.59
CA LYS A 21 4.75 -2.63 -26.22
C LYS A 21 3.62 -3.26 -25.40
N LEU A 22 2.99 -2.46 -24.55
CA LEU A 22 1.90 -2.90 -23.70
C LEU A 22 0.68 -3.26 -24.56
N GLU A 23 0.17 -4.48 -24.38
CA GLU A 23 -1.08 -4.91 -25.04
C GLU A 23 -2.30 -4.56 -24.18
N LYS A 24 -2.21 -4.82 -22.88
CA LYS A 24 -3.30 -4.58 -21.93
C LYS A 24 -2.80 -4.53 -20.49
N ILE A 25 -3.43 -3.70 -19.66
CA ILE A 25 -3.32 -3.71 -18.20
C ILE A 25 -4.64 -4.22 -17.62
N PHE A 26 -4.59 -5.25 -16.79
CA PHE A 26 -5.65 -5.59 -15.85
C PHE A 26 -5.34 -4.87 -14.55
N ALA A 27 -6.13 -3.87 -14.21
CA ALA A 27 -5.97 -3.08 -13.00
C ALA A 27 -7.04 -3.49 -11.99
N VAL A 28 -6.61 -3.97 -10.83
CA VAL A 28 -7.53 -4.52 -9.83
C VAL A 28 -7.37 -3.84 -8.49
N ASP A 29 -8.49 -3.64 -7.81
CA ASP A 29 -8.55 -3.15 -6.43
C ASP A 29 -9.63 -3.88 -5.65
N LEU A 30 -9.48 -3.97 -4.32
CA LEU A 30 -10.47 -4.57 -3.45
C LEU A 30 -11.73 -3.69 -3.31
N LEU A 31 -11.54 -2.37 -3.37
CA LEU A 31 -12.58 -1.39 -3.08
C LEU A 31 -13.36 -1.00 -4.35
N PRO A 32 -14.67 -1.28 -4.43
CA PRO A 32 -15.50 -0.91 -5.59
C PRO A 32 -15.45 0.59 -5.90
N ASP A 33 -15.47 1.45 -4.87
CA ASP A 33 -15.43 2.91 -5.06
C ASP A 33 -14.14 3.38 -5.74
N MET A 34 -13.02 2.69 -5.54
CA MET A 34 -11.75 2.97 -6.22
C MET A 34 -11.83 2.62 -7.70
N ILE A 35 -12.44 1.48 -8.01
CA ILE A 35 -12.64 1.04 -9.39
C ILE A 35 -13.62 1.97 -10.12
N ASP A 36 -14.75 2.32 -9.50
CA ASP A 36 -15.72 3.27 -10.07
C ASP A 36 -15.07 4.63 -10.37
N PHE A 37 -14.23 5.12 -9.43
CA PHE A 37 -13.48 6.35 -9.64
C PHE A 37 -12.46 6.22 -10.78
N ALA A 38 -11.72 5.11 -10.84
CA ALA A 38 -10.71 4.86 -11.86
C ALA A 38 -11.34 4.80 -13.25
N GLU A 39 -12.45 4.08 -13.44
CA GLU A 39 -13.18 4.00 -14.68
C GLU A 39 -13.68 5.36 -15.17
N LYS A 40 -14.15 6.20 -14.23
CA LYS A 40 -14.71 7.50 -14.53
C LYS A 40 -13.65 8.56 -14.86
N HIS A 41 -12.51 8.56 -14.15
CA HIS A 41 -11.54 9.65 -14.20
C HIS A 41 -10.17 9.29 -14.80
N ASN A 42 -9.83 7.99 -14.84
CA ASN A 42 -8.56 7.47 -15.32
C ASN A 42 -8.77 6.35 -16.35
N SER A 43 -9.83 6.44 -17.16
CA SER A 43 -10.08 5.46 -18.22
C SER A 43 -9.04 5.56 -19.33
N HIS A 44 -8.61 4.40 -19.85
CA HIS A 44 -7.67 4.31 -20.95
C HIS A 44 -7.95 3.04 -21.76
N SER A 45 -7.80 3.10 -23.09
CA SER A 45 -8.16 1.98 -23.99
C SER A 45 -7.37 0.68 -23.73
N LEU A 46 -6.18 0.78 -23.12
CA LEU A 46 -5.34 -0.36 -22.75
C LEU A 46 -5.60 -0.87 -21.34
N ILE A 47 -6.47 -0.24 -20.55
CA ILE A 47 -6.70 -0.61 -19.14
C ILE A 47 -8.09 -1.21 -18.98
N GLU A 48 -8.17 -2.33 -18.32
CA GLU A 48 -9.39 -2.96 -17.84
C GLU A 48 -9.39 -2.97 -16.32
N TYR A 49 -10.31 -2.21 -15.73
CA TYR A 49 -10.49 -2.15 -14.29
C TYR A 49 -11.43 -3.26 -13.81
N SER A 50 -11.17 -3.80 -12.61
CA SER A 50 -12.03 -4.84 -12.02
C SER A 50 -11.89 -4.85 -10.51
N VAL A 51 -12.99 -5.05 -9.80
CA VAL A 51 -12.95 -5.36 -8.37
C VAL A 51 -12.42 -6.77 -8.18
N ALA A 52 -11.33 -6.91 -7.42
CA ALA A 52 -10.77 -8.22 -7.07
C ALA A 52 -9.91 -8.15 -5.80
N ASN A 53 -9.89 -9.24 -5.02
CA ASN A 53 -9.07 -9.39 -3.85
C ASN A 53 -7.88 -10.32 -4.15
N ILE A 54 -6.65 -9.78 -4.07
CA ILE A 54 -5.44 -10.57 -4.31
C ILE A 54 -5.25 -11.70 -3.29
N GLU A 55 -5.86 -11.63 -2.11
CA GLU A 55 -5.87 -12.71 -1.12
C GLU A 55 -6.93 -13.79 -1.41
N ASP A 56 -7.89 -13.52 -2.31
CA ASP A 56 -8.92 -14.49 -2.70
C ASP A 56 -8.67 -15.01 -4.12
N ARG A 57 -8.21 -16.27 -4.19
CA ARG A 57 -7.92 -16.93 -5.47
C ARG A 57 -9.13 -16.94 -6.40
N SER A 58 -10.33 -17.14 -5.88
CA SER A 58 -11.54 -17.24 -6.70
C SER A 58 -11.86 -15.96 -7.46
N SER A 59 -11.47 -14.80 -6.92
CA SER A 59 -11.69 -13.49 -7.56
C SER A 59 -10.70 -13.19 -8.69
N ILE A 60 -9.56 -13.91 -8.73
CA ILE A 60 -8.45 -13.66 -9.64
C ILE A 60 -8.09 -14.84 -10.56
N GLU A 61 -8.68 -16.01 -10.38
CA GLU A 61 -8.35 -17.27 -11.10
C GLU A 61 -8.43 -17.13 -12.64
N ARG A 62 -9.28 -16.24 -13.13
CA ARG A 62 -9.40 -15.97 -14.57
C ARG A 62 -8.11 -15.51 -15.24
N TRP A 63 -7.14 -15.02 -14.47
CA TRP A 63 -5.84 -14.56 -14.94
C TRP A 63 -4.67 -15.51 -14.61
N GLU A 64 -4.94 -16.70 -14.05
CA GLU A 64 -3.90 -17.68 -13.73
C GLU A 64 -3.03 -18.03 -14.96
N ASN A 65 -1.71 -17.99 -14.77
CA ASN A 65 -0.68 -18.23 -15.79
C ASN A 65 -0.80 -17.34 -17.05
N LYS A 66 -1.42 -16.16 -16.94
CA LYS A 66 -1.61 -15.25 -18.06
C LYS A 66 -0.81 -13.95 -17.96
N ILE A 67 -0.36 -13.61 -16.77
CA ILE A 67 0.29 -12.31 -16.52
C ILE A 67 1.79 -12.39 -16.79
N SER A 68 2.29 -11.51 -17.66
CA SER A 68 3.73 -11.42 -17.96
C SER A 68 4.46 -10.47 -17.05
N LYS A 69 3.81 -9.38 -16.64
CA LYS A 69 4.34 -8.37 -15.72
C LYS A 69 3.24 -7.97 -14.76
N LEU A 70 3.58 -7.95 -13.47
CA LEU A 70 2.68 -7.51 -12.41
C LEU A 70 3.38 -6.41 -11.59
N VAL A 71 2.63 -5.41 -11.20
CA VAL A 71 3.09 -4.33 -10.31
C VAL A 71 2.10 -4.22 -9.17
N ALA A 72 2.61 -3.99 -7.95
CA ALA A 72 1.80 -3.65 -6.78
C ALA A 72 2.52 -2.54 -5.99
N LEU A 73 1.97 -1.34 -6.03
CA LEU A 73 2.55 -0.17 -5.37
C LEU A 73 1.67 0.24 -4.19
N HIS A 74 2.25 0.31 -2.99
CA HIS A 74 1.54 0.68 -1.75
C HIS A 74 0.25 -0.13 -1.49
N CYS A 75 0.29 -1.44 -1.81
CA CYS A 75 -0.84 -2.35 -1.64
C CYS A 75 -0.56 -3.43 -0.60
N PHE A 76 0.60 -4.09 -0.67
CA PHE A 76 0.90 -5.30 0.10
C PHE A 76 0.97 -5.07 1.62
N GLN A 77 1.24 -3.86 2.09
CA GLN A 77 1.18 -3.52 3.52
C GLN A 77 -0.23 -3.68 4.14
N TRP A 78 -1.28 -3.64 3.32
CA TRP A 78 -2.67 -3.75 3.76
C TRP A 78 -3.19 -5.20 3.81
N LEU A 79 -2.43 -6.16 3.29
CA LEU A 79 -2.83 -7.57 3.27
C LEU A 79 -2.71 -8.18 4.66
N LYS A 80 -3.75 -8.90 5.08
CA LYS A 80 -3.75 -9.66 6.34
C LYS A 80 -2.88 -10.91 6.26
N ASP A 81 -2.86 -11.55 5.10
CA ASP A 81 -2.00 -12.70 4.78
C ASP A 81 -1.15 -12.40 3.53
N GLN A 82 -0.05 -11.69 3.74
CA GLN A 82 0.88 -11.35 2.66
C GLN A 82 1.41 -12.58 1.93
N ARG A 83 1.66 -13.70 2.66
CA ARG A 83 2.13 -14.94 2.04
C ARG A 83 1.11 -15.47 1.03
N LYS A 84 -0.18 -15.45 1.39
CA LYS A 84 -1.27 -15.85 0.48
C LYS A 84 -1.33 -14.93 -0.74
N GLY A 85 -1.20 -13.61 -0.55
CA GLY A 85 -1.09 -12.64 -1.64
C GLY A 85 0.07 -12.96 -2.59
N PHE A 86 1.27 -13.22 -2.08
CA PHE A 86 2.43 -13.59 -2.90
C PHE A 86 2.24 -14.95 -3.61
N CYS A 87 1.66 -15.97 -2.95
CA CYS A 87 1.31 -17.23 -3.59
C CYS A 87 0.33 -17.03 -4.76
N ASN A 88 -0.66 -16.16 -4.59
CA ASN A 88 -1.61 -15.84 -5.65
C ASN A 88 -0.93 -15.09 -6.80
N VAL A 89 -0.02 -14.16 -6.54
CA VAL A 89 0.80 -13.53 -7.59
C VAL A 89 1.61 -14.57 -8.36
N PHE A 90 2.24 -15.53 -7.66
CA PHE A 90 2.96 -16.62 -8.31
C PHE A 90 2.07 -17.40 -9.28
N ASN A 91 0.82 -17.69 -8.88
CA ASN A 91 -0.14 -18.41 -9.73
C ASN A 91 -0.60 -17.57 -10.93
N LEU A 92 -0.73 -16.24 -10.78
CA LEU A 92 -1.11 -15.33 -11.88
C LEU A 92 -0.04 -15.23 -12.96
N LEU A 93 1.24 -15.24 -12.56
CA LEU A 93 2.35 -15.11 -13.50
C LEU A 93 2.48 -16.35 -14.38
N LYS A 94 2.72 -16.13 -15.67
CA LYS A 94 3.22 -17.18 -16.58
C LYS A 94 4.68 -17.50 -16.27
N SER A 95 5.20 -18.65 -16.73
CA SER A 95 6.63 -18.97 -16.65
C SER A 95 7.46 -17.85 -17.29
N GLY A 96 8.54 -17.41 -16.64
CA GLY A 96 9.35 -16.24 -16.99
C GLY A 96 8.67 -14.88 -16.70
N GLY A 97 7.46 -14.87 -16.15
CA GLY A 97 6.77 -13.64 -15.73
C GLY A 97 7.41 -13.01 -14.51
N GLU A 98 7.35 -11.70 -14.42
CA GLU A 98 7.97 -10.93 -13.33
C GLU A 98 6.94 -10.08 -12.59
N ALA A 99 7.19 -9.88 -11.29
CA ALA A 99 6.41 -8.97 -10.46
C ALA A 99 7.32 -7.98 -9.71
N ALA A 100 6.87 -6.72 -9.64
CA ALA A 100 7.51 -5.67 -8.89
C ALA A 100 6.59 -5.16 -7.77
N PHE A 101 7.16 -4.96 -6.59
CA PHE A 101 6.45 -4.48 -5.41
C PHE A 101 7.20 -3.33 -4.76
N CYS A 102 6.43 -2.35 -4.28
CA CYS A 102 6.92 -1.31 -3.40
C CYS A 102 5.89 -1.08 -2.30
N PHE A 103 6.26 -1.30 -1.04
CA PHE A 103 5.36 -1.12 0.10
C PHE A 103 6.09 -0.81 1.40
N VAL A 104 5.35 -0.25 2.35
CA VAL A 104 5.86 0.18 3.66
C VAL A 104 5.98 -1.02 4.59
N LEU A 105 7.16 -1.19 5.20
CA LEU A 105 7.39 -2.17 6.29
C LEU A 105 7.10 -1.57 7.66
N GLN A 106 7.72 -0.44 7.95
CA GLN A 106 7.53 0.32 9.19
C GLN A 106 7.34 1.79 8.86
N SER A 107 6.60 2.50 9.69
CA SER A 107 6.30 3.91 9.47
C SER A 107 5.98 4.60 10.78
N SER A 108 6.34 5.86 10.87
CA SER A 108 5.92 6.72 11.98
C SER A 108 4.40 6.92 12.03
N LEU A 109 3.70 6.82 10.88
CA LEU A 109 2.23 6.79 10.88
C LEU A 109 1.70 5.60 11.67
N TYR A 110 2.27 4.41 11.49
CA TYR A 110 1.84 3.22 12.23
C TYR A 110 2.07 3.38 13.73
N ALA A 111 3.23 3.94 14.12
CA ALA A 111 3.50 4.25 15.52
C ALA A 111 2.49 5.27 16.09
N ALA A 112 2.17 6.32 15.33
CA ALA A 112 1.17 7.32 15.73
C ALA A 112 -0.24 6.72 15.84
N ILE A 113 -0.65 5.84 14.92
CA ILE A 113 -1.93 5.13 14.97
C ILE A 113 -2.04 4.32 16.28
N LEU A 114 -1.01 3.54 16.62
CA LEU A 114 -0.99 2.74 17.83
C LEU A 114 -1.06 3.58 19.12
N GLU A 115 -0.46 4.77 19.12
CA GLU A 115 -0.54 5.68 20.28
C GLU A 115 -1.92 6.37 20.34
N ILE A 116 -2.50 6.77 19.22
CA ILE A 116 -3.86 7.34 19.14
C ILE A 116 -4.91 6.35 19.66
N GLN A 117 -4.82 5.06 19.31
CA GLN A 117 -5.74 4.04 19.81
C GLN A 117 -5.70 3.87 21.32
N LYS A 118 -4.56 4.15 21.98
CA LYS A 118 -4.41 4.12 23.44
C LYS A 118 -4.88 5.41 24.12
N ASN A 119 -5.06 6.49 23.38
CA ASN A 119 -5.48 7.77 23.94
C ASN A 119 -6.91 7.68 24.47
N HIS A 120 -7.14 8.02 25.74
CA HIS A 120 -8.45 7.97 26.40
C HIS A 120 -9.58 8.68 25.64
N LYS A 121 -9.25 9.72 24.91
CA LYS A 121 -10.20 10.48 24.09
C LYS A 121 -10.75 9.67 22.92
N TRP A 122 -9.91 8.81 22.31
CA TRP A 122 -10.21 8.08 21.07
C TRP A 122 -10.43 6.58 21.27
N SER A 123 -9.87 6.01 22.35
CA SER A 123 -9.82 4.55 22.53
C SER A 123 -11.19 3.87 22.48
N SER A 124 -12.24 4.54 23.00
CA SER A 124 -13.60 3.99 22.95
C SER A 124 -14.19 3.92 21.54
N LEU A 125 -13.75 4.77 20.61
CA LEU A 125 -14.19 4.73 19.20
C LEU A 125 -13.51 3.59 18.43
N PHE A 126 -12.35 3.15 18.90
CA PHE A 126 -11.53 2.16 18.21
C PHE A 126 -11.53 0.79 18.88
N GLU A 127 -12.41 0.58 19.89
CA GLU A 127 -12.55 -0.72 20.53
C GLU A 127 -13.04 -1.77 19.54
N GLY A 128 -12.24 -2.82 19.31
CA GLY A 128 -12.55 -3.88 18.36
C GLY A 128 -12.35 -3.48 16.87
N VAL A 129 -11.89 -2.26 16.60
CA VAL A 129 -11.49 -1.84 15.25
C VAL A 129 -10.09 -2.34 14.95
N ASP A 130 -9.90 -2.88 13.74
CA ASP A 130 -8.57 -3.23 13.21
C ASP A 130 -7.69 -1.96 13.21
N ASP A 131 -6.45 -2.07 13.68
CA ASP A 131 -5.54 -0.93 13.71
C ASP A 131 -5.04 -0.53 12.31
N TYR A 132 -5.23 -1.43 11.32
CA TYR A 132 -4.72 -1.24 9.95
C TYR A 132 -3.22 -0.97 9.89
N VAL A 133 -2.49 -1.43 10.89
CA VAL A 133 -1.04 -1.38 10.92
C VAL A 133 -0.47 -2.62 10.27
N ALA A 134 0.51 -2.45 9.40
CA ALA A 134 1.12 -3.58 8.69
C ALA A 134 1.73 -4.60 9.67
N ASN A 135 1.53 -5.91 9.40
CA ASN A 135 2.15 -6.98 10.20
C ASN A 135 3.69 -6.82 10.27
N SER A 136 4.31 -6.30 9.22
CA SER A 136 5.74 -6.00 9.19
C SER A 136 6.17 -4.97 10.24
N HIS A 137 5.28 -4.05 10.61
CA HIS A 137 5.54 -3.10 11.69
C HIS A 137 5.40 -3.76 13.08
N HIS A 138 4.34 -4.55 13.28
CA HIS A 138 4.12 -5.27 14.55
C HIS A 138 5.22 -6.27 14.86
N ASP A 139 5.60 -7.06 13.86
CA ASP A 139 6.54 -8.18 14.01
C ASP A 139 7.97 -7.81 13.65
N ASN A 140 8.22 -6.53 13.29
CA ASN A 140 9.51 -6.01 12.88
C ASN A 140 10.15 -6.82 11.75
N TYR A 141 9.35 -7.14 10.71
CA TYR A 141 9.86 -7.85 9.53
C TYR A 141 10.71 -6.92 8.66
N HIS A 142 11.82 -7.47 8.18
CA HIS A 142 12.79 -6.83 7.30
C HIS A 142 12.89 -7.54 5.94
N SER A 143 13.65 -6.98 5.02
CA SER A 143 13.86 -7.53 3.67
C SER A 143 14.21 -9.02 3.65
N SER A 144 15.04 -9.48 4.60
CA SER A 144 15.44 -10.89 4.71
C SER A 144 14.27 -11.86 4.96
N TYR A 145 13.24 -11.42 5.70
CA TYR A 145 12.02 -12.20 5.90
C TYR A 145 11.27 -12.40 4.57
N TYR A 146 11.13 -11.32 3.79
CA TYR A 146 10.45 -11.36 2.49
C TYR A 146 11.24 -12.15 1.46
N GLU A 147 12.57 -11.99 1.39
CA GLU A 147 13.41 -12.80 0.51
C GLU A 147 13.24 -14.30 0.77
N LYS A 148 13.27 -14.71 2.05
CA LYS A 148 13.08 -16.11 2.42
C LYS A 148 11.70 -16.59 2.02
N MET A 149 10.65 -15.84 2.36
CA MET A 149 9.26 -16.20 2.04
C MET A 149 9.04 -16.36 0.53
N LEU A 150 9.58 -15.44 -0.28
CA LEU A 150 9.43 -15.45 -1.73
C LEU A 150 10.17 -16.67 -2.36
N LYS A 151 11.39 -16.97 -1.89
CA LYS A 151 12.13 -18.19 -2.29
C LYS A 151 11.37 -19.45 -1.90
N ASP A 152 10.79 -19.51 -0.70
CA ASP A 152 9.99 -20.65 -0.24
C ASP A 152 8.67 -20.85 -1.06
N ILE A 153 8.15 -19.77 -1.69
CA ILE A 153 7.00 -19.83 -2.62
C ILE A 153 7.44 -20.39 -4.00
N GLY A 154 8.71 -20.20 -4.37
CA GLY A 154 9.26 -20.63 -5.66
C GLY A 154 9.67 -19.48 -6.60
N PHE A 155 9.72 -18.25 -6.11
CA PHE A 155 10.25 -17.15 -6.89
C PHE A 155 11.79 -17.12 -6.92
N GLU A 156 12.34 -16.72 -8.06
CA GLU A 156 13.66 -16.13 -8.15
C GLU A 156 13.56 -14.65 -7.70
N VAL A 157 14.33 -14.25 -6.69
CA VAL A 157 14.38 -12.85 -6.23
C VAL A 157 15.47 -12.14 -7.02
N LEU A 158 15.05 -11.25 -7.93
CA LEU A 158 15.98 -10.48 -8.80
C LEU A 158 16.48 -9.21 -8.12
N TYR A 159 15.67 -8.61 -7.27
CA TYR A 159 15.99 -7.38 -6.54
C TYR A 159 15.24 -7.37 -5.22
N CYS A 160 15.92 -6.98 -4.16
CA CYS A 160 15.32 -6.77 -2.85
C CYS A 160 16.10 -5.66 -2.15
N LYS A 161 15.46 -4.52 -1.92
CA LYS A 161 16.05 -3.37 -1.24
C LYS A 161 15.13 -2.86 -0.16
N GLU A 162 15.67 -2.72 1.02
CA GLU A 162 15.03 -2.04 2.13
C GLU A 162 15.70 -0.67 2.32
N GLU A 163 14.90 0.39 2.42
CA GLU A 163 15.41 1.75 2.53
C GLU A 163 14.50 2.60 3.41
N VAL A 164 15.10 3.26 4.38
CA VAL A 164 14.39 4.29 5.14
C VAL A 164 14.34 5.56 4.30
N LYS A 165 13.12 6.03 4.01
CA LYS A 165 12.87 7.31 3.35
C LYS A 165 12.37 8.32 4.38
N ILE A 166 12.84 9.54 4.24
CA ILE A 166 12.39 10.68 5.05
C ILE A 166 11.87 11.72 4.05
N ASP A 167 10.57 11.98 4.14
CA ASP A 167 9.90 12.96 3.30
C ASP A 167 9.63 14.22 4.13
N SER A 168 10.04 15.39 3.64
CA SER A 168 9.67 16.70 4.19
C SER A 168 8.44 17.22 3.47
N PHE A 169 7.51 17.79 4.22
CA PHE A 169 6.29 18.42 3.70
C PHE A 169 6.50 19.92 3.54
N THR A 170 5.73 20.54 2.67
CA THR A 170 5.89 21.96 2.36
C THR A 170 5.24 22.87 3.41
N SER A 171 4.35 22.32 4.24
CA SER A 171 3.66 23.05 5.30
C SER A 171 3.01 22.12 6.34
N ASP A 172 2.67 22.68 7.48
CA ASP A 172 1.85 22.00 8.50
C ASP A 172 0.45 21.67 8.00
N GLU A 173 -0.11 22.49 7.12
CA GLU A 173 -1.43 22.26 6.54
C GLU A 173 -1.43 21.04 5.63
N GLU A 174 -0.46 20.94 4.71
CA GLU A 174 -0.30 19.77 3.86
C GLU A 174 -0.13 18.48 4.67
N TYR A 175 0.72 18.52 5.70
CA TYR A 175 0.97 17.37 6.57
C TYR A 175 -0.28 16.95 7.35
N ARG A 176 -1.00 17.93 7.91
CA ARG A 176 -2.23 17.72 8.68
C ARG A 176 -3.36 17.14 7.85
N ASP A 177 -3.42 17.45 6.55
CA ASP A 177 -4.48 16.92 5.66
C ASP A 177 -4.10 15.59 5.02
N PHE A 178 -2.82 15.35 4.77
CA PHE A 178 -2.35 14.15 4.09
C PHE A 178 -2.58 12.88 4.93
N PHE A 179 -2.08 12.84 6.16
CA PHE A 179 -2.10 11.61 6.96
C PHE A 179 -3.49 11.13 7.36
N PRO A 180 -4.45 11.98 7.72
CA PRO A 180 -5.82 11.54 7.94
C PRO A 180 -6.48 10.93 6.71
N SER A 181 -6.07 11.34 5.49
CA SER A 181 -6.62 10.81 4.24
C SER A 181 -6.21 9.35 3.97
N ILE A 182 -5.09 8.92 4.53
CA ILE A 182 -4.56 7.54 4.42
C ILE A 182 -4.68 6.75 5.73
N CYS A 183 -5.11 7.37 6.81
CA CYS A 183 -5.35 6.72 8.10
C CYS A 183 -6.75 6.09 8.11
N ALA A 184 -6.82 4.76 8.08
CA ALA A 184 -8.09 4.04 8.05
C ALA A 184 -8.99 4.34 9.27
N LEU A 185 -8.40 4.66 10.44
CA LEU A 185 -9.15 5.05 11.64
C LEU A 185 -10.02 6.30 11.42
N THR A 186 -9.65 7.19 10.50
CA THR A 186 -10.42 8.42 10.21
C THR A 186 -11.86 8.13 9.80
N SER A 187 -12.14 6.98 9.19
CA SER A 187 -13.49 6.58 8.79
C SER A 187 -14.40 6.25 9.97
N HIS A 188 -13.82 5.89 11.13
CA HIS A 188 -14.55 5.55 12.36
C HIS A 188 -14.79 6.78 13.25
N VAL A 189 -14.22 7.93 12.92
CA VAL A 189 -14.37 9.17 13.68
C VAL A 189 -15.64 9.90 13.25
N PRO A 190 -16.56 10.28 14.20
CA PRO A 190 -17.74 11.08 13.90
C PRO A 190 -17.37 12.39 13.17
N ALA A 191 -18.26 12.83 12.27
CA ALA A 191 -17.99 13.99 11.43
C ALA A 191 -17.64 15.27 12.23
N GLU A 192 -18.32 15.48 13.35
CA GLU A 192 -18.11 16.60 14.26
C GLU A 192 -16.79 16.57 15.03
N GLN A 193 -16.12 15.41 15.08
CA GLN A 193 -14.84 15.23 15.78
C GLN A 193 -13.65 15.09 14.81
N LYS A 194 -13.88 15.09 13.50
CA LYS A 194 -12.82 14.84 12.51
C LYS A 194 -11.70 15.87 12.56
N GLU A 195 -12.01 17.16 12.72
CA GLU A 195 -10.98 18.20 12.79
C GLU A 195 -10.13 18.07 14.06
N GLU A 196 -10.75 17.70 15.18
CA GLU A 196 -10.05 17.45 16.43
C GLU A 196 -9.16 16.21 16.32
N PHE A 197 -9.64 15.13 15.67
CA PHE A 197 -8.86 13.94 15.39
C PHE A 197 -7.65 14.23 14.49
N LYS A 198 -7.83 15.02 13.43
CA LYS A 198 -6.74 15.45 12.56
C LYS A 198 -5.65 16.18 13.33
N GLU A 199 -6.03 17.09 14.23
CA GLU A 199 -5.08 17.82 15.05
C GLU A 199 -4.34 16.89 16.01
N ASP A 200 -5.02 15.97 16.70
CA ASP A 200 -4.38 15.02 17.62
C ASP A 200 -3.43 14.06 16.86
N LEU A 201 -3.83 13.59 15.68
CA LEU A 201 -2.96 12.76 14.82
C LEU A 201 -1.74 13.55 14.34
N PHE A 202 -1.92 14.82 13.94
CA PHE A 202 -0.84 15.71 13.55
C PHE A 202 0.18 15.91 14.68
N GLN A 203 -0.28 16.18 15.90
CA GLN A 203 0.59 16.34 17.07
C GLN A 203 1.34 15.07 17.42
N GLU A 204 0.68 13.90 17.33
CA GLU A 204 1.34 12.63 17.56
C GLU A 204 2.40 12.33 16.49
N LEU A 205 2.11 12.60 15.22
CA LEU A 205 3.07 12.47 14.13
C LEU A 205 4.28 13.40 14.30
N LEU A 206 4.07 14.65 14.71
CA LEU A 206 5.17 15.58 14.99
C LEU A 206 6.04 15.11 16.16
N LYS A 207 5.44 14.50 17.17
CA LYS A 207 6.16 13.92 18.29
C LYS A 207 7.05 12.75 17.85
N GLN A 208 6.58 11.94 16.88
CA GLN A 208 7.33 10.81 16.33
C GLN A 208 8.47 11.23 15.38
N ASN A 209 8.28 12.26 14.59
CA ASN A 209 9.15 12.63 13.46
C ASN A 209 9.95 13.91 13.68
N GLY A 210 9.41 14.85 14.45
CA GLY A 210 9.99 16.19 14.56
C GLY A 210 9.81 17.02 13.28
N ARG A 211 10.73 17.96 13.11
CA ARG A 211 10.81 18.87 11.98
C ARG A 211 12.22 18.86 11.39
N ASP A 212 12.34 19.21 10.12
CA ASP A 212 13.64 19.37 9.46
C ASP A 212 14.37 20.66 9.89
N SER A 213 15.52 20.94 9.24
CA SER A 213 16.33 22.13 9.53
C SER A 213 15.65 23.46 9.19
N GLU A 214 14.62 23.42 8.32
CA GLU A 214 13.82 24.59 7.93
C GLU A 214 12.56 24.74 8.77
N GLY A 215 12.35 23.83 9.73
CA GLY A 215 11.18 23.80 10.62
C GLY A 215 9.94 23.15 10.00
N LEU A 216 10.07 22.48 8.85
CA LEU A 216 8.99 21.78 8.17
C LEU A 216 8.78 20.37 8.76
N PRO A 217 7.52 19.87 8.81
CA PRO A 217 7.24 18.55 9.33
C PRO A 217 7.84 17.46 8.44
N GLN A 218 8.35 16.41 9.06
CA GLN A 218 8.92 15.26 8.38
C GLN A 218 8.11 14.00 8.63
N HIS A 219 8.26 13.03 7.74
CA HIS A 219 7.75 11.67 7.91
C HIS A 219 8.81 10.66 7.50
N TRP A 220 9.04 9.65 8.34
CA TRP A 220 9.87 8.52 7.95
C TRP A 220 9.04 7.26 7.67
N GLY A 221 9.45 6.54 6.66
CA GLY A 221 8.93 5.22 6.34
C GLY A 221 10.06 4.30 5.88
N ASN A 222 10.06 3.07 6.36
CA ASN A 222 10.94 2.02 5.89
C ASN A 222 10.24 1.28 4.74
N MET A 223 10.76 1.43 3.54
CA MET A 223 10.18 0.92 2.31
C MET A 223 10.87 -0.36 1.87
N LEU A 224 10.11 -1.33 1.38
CA LEU A 224 10.64 -2.50 0.70
C LEU A 224 10.34 -2.42 -0.80
N GLU A 225 11.37 -2.54 -1.60
CA GLU A 225 11.30 -2.67 -3.06
C GLU A 225 11.74 -4.08 -3.44
N LEU A 226 10.89 -4.77 -4.20
CA LEU A 226 11.11 -6.15 -4.62
C LEU A 226 10.89 -6.30 -6.12
N VAL A 227 11.73 -7.09 -6.79
CA VAL A 227 11.45 -7.64 -8.12
C VAL A 227 11.69 -9.14 -8.08
N VAL A 228 10.70 -9.90 -8.52
CA VAL A 228 10.74 -11.36 -8.52
C VAL A 228 10.35 -11.92 -9.88
N ARG A 229 10.80 -13.14 -10.16
CA ARG A 229 10.46 -13.88 -11.37
C ARG A 229 9.91 -15.26 -11.03
N LYS A 230 8.90 -15.70 -11.74
CA LYS A 230 8.46 -17.11 -11.76
C LYS A 230 9.26 -17.85 -12.83
N GLU A 231 10.04 -18.84 -12.42
CA GLU A 231 10.72 -19.75 -13.35
C GLU A 231 9.75 -20.62 -14.16
#